data_63b62044e6a866e21f85889df1fc53e1
#
_entry.id   63b62044e6a866e21f85889df1fc53e1
#
_cell.length_a   1.000
_cell.length_b   1.000
_cell.length_c   1.000
_cell.angle_alpha   90.00
_cell.angle_beta   90.00
_cell.angle_gamma   90.00
#
_symmetry.space_group_name_H-M   'P 1'
#
loop_
_entity.id
_entity.type
_entity.pdbx_description
1 polymer ?
#
loop_
_entity_poly.entity_id
_entity_poly.type
_entity_poly.pdbx_seq_one_letter_code
_entity_poly.pdbx_strand_id
1 'polypeptide(L)'
;MKFFILLSLLCLPLLAQKKKPNLKHLEPFKWDNPLPTKFEKIGVQHGTFESAANKTTIGYNILLPKAYPAEPSRRFPVVYLLHGGRPGSEAKLLNHTPFVKEAIAQKTIPPTIYVFVNGGPVSHYDYPTPLKHLGPDFGLKGNTAFAKELIPHIDKTYRTIAERKGRVLEGYSQGGRGTLRTAFRYPELFAAASAGSAGVATELKIQENKGAESEKTRFSQGDDVYTLAKQYAETKKATLPLKLLLYTGDGKKDFNWEGNVAYSTYLDFLKIPHRHLLISDCGHSTTQAYKISGKDLFSFLSPILQKASEGTN
;
A
#
# COMPACT_ATOMS: atom_id res chain seq x y z
N MET A 1 -64.27 42.20 -23.11
CA MET A 1 -63.99 40.80 -22.91
C MET A 1 -62.54 40.51 -23.38
N LYS A 2 -61.58 40.45 -22.46
CA LYS A 2 -60.18 40.15 -22.78
C LYS A 2 -59.93 38.71 -22.30
N PHE A 3 -59.62 37.81 -23.24
CA PHE A 3 -59.23 36.42 -22.93
C PHE A 3 -57.76 36.40 -22.53
N PHE A 4 -57.47 35.96 -21.29
CA PHE A 4 -56.13 35.62 -20.86
C PHE A 4 -55.92 34.13 -21.15
N ILE A 5 -54.96 33.82 -22.03
CA ILE A 5 -54.48 32.45 -22.25
C ILE A 5 -53.35 32.21 -21.25
N LEU A 6 -53.65 31.31 -20.31
CA LEU A 6 -52.65 30.82 -19.31
C LEU A 6 -51.81 29.72 -19.95
N LEU A 7 -50.54 30.02 -20.29
CA LEU A 7 -49.60 29.03 -20.79
C LEU A 7 -48.96 28.32 -19.59
N SER A 8 -49.44 27.08 -19.29
CA SER A 8 -48.80 26.22 -18.28
C SER A 8 -47.53 25.59 -18.87
N LEU A 9 -46.37 26.06 -18.44
CA LEU A 9 -45.09 25.38 -18.66
C LEU A 9 -45.07 24.08 -17.83
N LEU A 10 -45.23 22.97 -18.50
CA LEU A 10 -44.89 21.65 -17.92
C LEU A 10 -43.36 21.52 -17.80
N CYS A 11 -42.83 21.75 -16.60
CA CYS A 11 -41.49 21.36 -16.25
C CYS A 11 -41.47 19.83 -16.09
N LEU A 12 -41.05 19.11 -17.12
CA LEU A 12 -40.67 17.70 -17.02
C LEU A 12 -39.36 17.63 -16.21
N PRO A 13 -39.34 16.85 -15.11
CA PRO A 13 -38.07 16.62 -14.40
C PRO A 13 -37.14 15.83 -15.32
N LEU A 14 -35.99 16.42 -15.63
CA LEU A 14 -34.88 15.72 -16.26
C LEU A 14 -34.45 14.59 -15.32
N LEU A 15 -34.91 13.37 -15.57
CA LEU A 15 -34.43 12.17 -14.90
C LEU A 15 -32.95 12.03 -15.26
N ALA A 16 -32.10 12.51 -14.37
CA ALA A 16 -30.68 12.25 -14.44
C ALA A 16 -30.49 10.73 -14.48
N GLN A 17 -30.13 10.21 -15.64
CA GLN A 17 -29.76 8.81 -15.78
C GLN A 17 -28.62 8.52 -14.79
N LYS A 18 -28.94 7.84 -13.69
CA LYS A 18 -27.91 7.28 -12.79
C LYS A 18 -27.03 6.39 -13.64
N LYS A 19 -25.80 6.84 -13.91
CA LYS A 19 -24.78 6.01 -14.56
C LYS A 19 -24.74 4.69 -13.79
N LYS A 20 -24.98 3.57 -14.50
CA LYS A 20 -24.84 2.23 -13.91
C LYS A 20 -23.44 2.17 -13.25
N PRO A 21 -23.32 1.71 -11.99
CA PRO A 21 -22.04 1.59 -11.34
C PRO A 21 -21.13 0.71 -12.22
N ASN A 22 -19.89 1.14 -12.39
CA ASN A 22 -18.90 0.40 -13.14
C ASN A 22 -18.49 -0.83 -12.30
N LEU A 23 -19.15 -1.96 -12.54
CA LEU A 23 -18.95 -3.22 -11.80
C LEU A 23 -17.65 -3.96 -12.17
N LYS A 24 -16.81 -3.41 -13.06
CA LYS A 24 -15.50 -3.99 -13.37
C LYS A 24 -14.56 -4.13 -12.15
N HIS A 25 -14.88 -3.48 -11.03
CA HIS A 25 -14.15 -3.64 -9.77
C HIS A 25 -14.59 -4.85 -8.94
N LEU A 26 -15.57 -5.61 -9.42
CA LEU A 26 -16.08 -6.84 -8.80
C LEU A 26 -15.61 -8.09 -9.53
N GLU A 27 -14.46 -8.03 -10.24
CA GLU A 27 -13.81 -9.27 -10.66
C GLU A 27 -13.55 -10.12 -9.42
N PRO A 28 -13.79 -11.43 -9.50
CA PRO A 28 -13.59 -12.31 -8.35
C PRO A 28 -12.15 -12.17 -7.88
N PHE A 29 -11.98 -11.84 -6.61
CA PHE A 29 -10.68 -11.73 -5.97
C PHE A 29 -9.97 -13.08 -6.01
N LYS A 30 -8.65 -13.06 -6.23
CA LYS A 30 -7.79 -14.23 -6.15
C LYS A 30 -6.63 -13.97 -5.20
N TRP A 31 -6.37 -14.92 -4.30
CA TRP A 31 -5.20 -14.87 -3.45
C TRP A 31 -3.90 -15.18 -4.18
N ASP A 32 -3.98 -15.77 -5.34
CA ASP A 32 -2.85 -16.10 -6.20
C ASP A 32 -3.16 -15.67 -7.64
N ASN A 33 -2.29 -14.85 -8.23
CA ASN A 33 -2.46 -14.30 -9.57
C ASN A 33 -1.22 -14.59 -10.42
N PRO A 34 -1.38 -14.99 -11.70
CA PRO A 34 -0.26 -15.30 -12.56
C PRO A 34 0.62 -14.07 -12.79
N LEU A 35 1.94 -14.29 -12.79
CA LEU A 35 2.91 -13.26 -13.14
C LEU A 35 2.81 -12.95 -14.63
N PRO A 36 2.55 -11.68 -15.04
CA PRO A 36 2.56 -11.34 -16.46
C PRO A 36 3.96 -11.48 -17.05
N THR A 37 4.07 -12.17 -18.20
CA THR A 37 5.34 -12.52 -18.87
C THR A 37 6.29 -11.34 -19.09
N LYS A 38 5.75 -10.13 -19.31
CA LYS A 38 6.60 -8.94 -19.47
C LYS A 38 7.45 -8.63 -18.23
N PHE A 39 6.97 -8.98 -17.03
CA PHE A 39 7.71 -8.76 -15.78
C PHE A 39 8.65 -9.92 -15.47
N GLU A 40 8.28 -11.14 -15.83
CA GLU A 40 9.16 -12.30 -15.79
C GLU A 40 10.44 -12.05 -16.61
N LYS A 41 10.30 -11.55 -17.86
CA LYS A 41 11.42 -11.17 -18.74
C LYS A 41 12.38 -10.15 -18.15
N ILE A 42 11.95 -9.36 -17.17
CA ILE A 42 12.81 -8.39 -16.48
C ILE A 42 13.26 -8.85 -15.09
N GLY A 43 13.08 -10.14 -14.78
CA GLY A 43 13.62 -10.81 -13.60
C GLY A 43 12.73 -10.80 -12.35
N VAL A 44 11.46 -10.45 -12.47
CA VAL A 44 10.48 -10.69 -11.42
C VAL A 44 10.18 -12.19 -11.38
N GLN A 45 10.06 -12.75 -10.19
CA GLN A 45 9.67 -14.14 -9.96
C GLN A 45 8.34 -14.17 -9.21
N HIS A 46 7.58 -15.24 -9.39
CA HIS A 46 6.38 -15.52 -8.64
C HIS A 46 6.65 -16.60 -7.60
N GLY A 47 6.05 -16.45 -6.43
CA GLY A 47 6.09 -17.43 -5.36
C GLY A 47 4.77 -17.49 -4.62
N THR A 48 4.58 -18.55 -3.85
CA THR A 48 3.38 -18.77 -3.04
C THR A 48 3.76 -19.23 -1.63
N PHE A 49 2.83 -19.06 -0.70
CA PHE A 49 2.92 -19.63 0.65
C PHE A 49 1.55 -20.06 1.15
N GLU A 50 1.52 -21.00 2.05
CA GLU A 50 0.29 -21.46 2.70
C GLU A 50 -0.07 -20.52 3.85
N SER A 51 -1.26 -19.92 3.79
CA SER A 51 -1.79 -19.07 4.85
C SER A 51 -2.73 -19.85 5.77
N ALA A 52 -2.28 -20.12 6.97
CA ALA A 52 -3.12 -20.73 8.01
C ALA A 52 -4.28 -19.80 8.42
N ALA A 53 -4.04 -18.48 8.43
CA ALA A 53 -5.03 -17.48 8.79
C ALA A 53 -6.19 -17.41 7.78
N ASN A 54 -5.91 -17.64 6.49
CA ASN A 54 -6.91 -17.59 5.42
C ASN A 54 -7.27 -18.97 4.86
N LYS A 55 -6.62 -20.04 5.31
CA LYS A 55 -6.81 -21.44 4.87
C LYS A 55 -6.72 -21.58 3.34
N THR A 56 -5.73 -20.93 2.75
CA THR A 56 -5.51 -20.90 1.30
C THR A 56 -4.07 -20.59 0.97
N THR A 57 -3.66 -20.92 -0.26
CA THR A 57 -2.39 -20.52 -0.83
C THR A 57 -2.46 -19.05 -1.26
N ILE A 58 -1.44 -18.26 -0.92
CA ILE A 58 -1.35 -16.83 -1.25
C ILE A 58 -0.11 -16.58 -2.10
N GLY A 59 -0.31 -15.87 -3.22
CA GLY A 59 0.75 -15.45 -4.12
C GLY A 59 1.49 -14.19 -3.66
N TYR A 60 2.75 -14.10 -4.00
CA TYR A 60 3.56 -12.90 -3.97
C TYR A 60 4.46 -12.84 -5.19
N ASN A 61 4.88 -11.64 -5.59
CA ASN A 61 5.93 -11.50 -6.58
C ASN A 61 7.19 -10.94 -5.92
N ILE A 62 8.37 -11.32 -6.44
CA ILE A 62 9.65 -10.93 -5.87
C ILE A 62 10.64 -10.52 -6.95
N LEU A 63 11.36 -9.43 -6.69
CA LEU A 63 12.51 -8.99 -7.49
C LEU A 63 13.77 -9.19 -6.65
N LEU A 64 14.63 -10.08 -7.08
CA LEU A 64 15.96 -10.27 -6.50
C LEU A 64 16.98 -9.35 -7.19
N PRO A 65 17.90 -8.69 -6.44
CA PRO A 65 18.95 -7.88 -7.05
C PRO A 65 19.94 -8.77 -7.80
N LYS A 66 20.62 -8.21 -8.81
CA LYS A 66 21.65 -8.95 -9.59
C LYS A 66 22.76 -9.55 -8.73
N ALA A 67 23.08 -8.94 -7.60
CA ALA A 67 24.03 -9.44 -6.62
C ALA A 67 23.56 -10.73 -5.91
N TYR A 68 22.27 -11.03 -5.92
CA TYR A 68 21.74 -12.18 -5.18
C TYR A 68 22.35 -13.53 -5.60
N PRO A 69 22.45 -13.92 -6.88
CA PRO A 69 23.14 -15.14 -7.27
C PRO A 69 24.67 -15.01 -7.20
N ALA A 70 25.22 -13.80 -7.37
CA ALA A 70 26.67 -13.57 -7.42
C ALA A 70 27.33 -13.60 -6.04
N GLU A 71 26.60 -13.28 -4.98
CA GLU A 71 27.10 -13.16 -3.60
C GLU A 71 26.32 -14.14 -2.67
N PRO A 72 26.63 -15.44 -2.68
CA PRO A 72 25.82 -16.48 -2.03
C PRO A 72 25.76 -16.40 -0.50
N SER A 73 26.76 -15.80 0.15
CA SER A 73 26.79 -15.59 1.61
C SER A 73 26.09 -14.32 2.07
N ARG A 74 25.90 -13.35 1.17
CA ARG A 74 25.33 -12.05 1.50
C ARG A 74 23.86 -12.12 1.79
N ARG A 75 23.41 -11.38 2.83
CA ARG A 75 22.02 -11.10 3.12
C ARG A 75 21.63 -9.69 2.64
N PHE A 76 20.38 -9.53 2.26
CA PHE A 76 19.89 -8.32 1.60
C PHE A 76 18.75 -7.68 2.41
N PRO A 77 18.68 -6.35 2.47
CA PRO A 77 17.50 -5.68 2.98
C PRO A 77 16.29 -5.95 2.08
N VAL A 78 15.09 -5.84 2.64
CA VAL A 78 13.83 -6.11 1.96
C VAL A 78 12.92 -4.90 2.01
N VAL A 79 12.35 -4.55 0.86
CA VAL A 79 11.21 -3.63 0.75
C VAL A 79 9.97 -4.43 0.41
N TYR A 80 8.95 -4.37 1.26
CA TYR A 80 7.64 -4.94 1.00
C TYR A 80 6.74 -3.85 0.40
N LEU A 81 6.22 -4.09 -0.80
CA LEU A 81 5.45 -3.12 -1.56
C LEU A 81 3.97 -3.47 -1.56
N LEU A 82 3.16 -2.62 -0.94
CA LEU A 82 1.72 -2.79 -0.79
C LEU A 82 0.95 -2.07 -1.90
N HIS A 83 0.14 -2.82 -2.65
CA HIS A 83 -0.63 -2.28 -3.77
C HIS A 83 -1.79 -1.38 -3.33
N GLY A 84 -2.20 -0.48 -4.22
CA GLY A 84 -3.45 0.28 -4.11
C GLY A 84 -4.61 -0.38 -4.84
N GLY A 85 -5.82 0.17 -4.62
CA GLY A 85 -7.05 -0.27 -5.27
C GLY A 85 -7.52 -1.66 -4.87
N ARG A 86 -8.72 -2.02 -5.32
CA ARG A 86 -9.37 -3.33 -5.13
C ARG A 86 -9.69 -3.98 -6.46
N PRO A 87 -9.82 -5.31 -6.52
CA PRO A 87 -9.39 -6.30 -5.54
C PRO A 87 -7.87 -6.32 -5.38
N GLY A 88 -7.37 -6.99 -4.31
CA GLY A 88 -5.94 -7.18 -4.09
C GLY A 88 -5.29 -8.01 -5.19
N SER A 89 -4.02 -7.73 -5.48
CA SER A 89 -3.17 -8.57 -6.33
C SER A 89 -1.71 -8.16 -6.18
N GLU A 90 -0.84 -9.11 -6.04
CA GLU A 90 0.63 -8.99 -6.04
C GLU A 90 1.19 -8.45 -7.36
N ALA A 91 0.38 -8.48 -8.43
CA ALA A 91 0.80 -8.00 -9.74
C ALA A 91 0.59 -6.48 -9.95
N LYS A 92 -0.16 -5.80 -9.08
CA LYS A 92 -0.60 -4.41 -9.34
C LYS A 92 0.51 -3.37 -9.38
N LEU A 93 1.58 -3.51 -8.61
CA LEU A 93 2.67 -2.55 -8.56
C LEU A 93 3.93 -3.00 -9.30
N LEU A 94 3.86 -4.03 -10.13
CA LEU A 94 5.00 -4.51 -10.89
C LEU A 94 5.59 -3.48 -11.85
N ASN A 95 4.84 -2.47 -12.28
CA ASN A 95 5.35 -1.32 -13.03
C ASN A 95 6.39 -0.49 -12.24
N HIS A 96 6.55 -0.74 -10.94
CA HIS A 96 7.58 -0.16 -10.10
C HIS A 96 8.98 -0.76 -10.36
N THR A 97 9.02 -2.00 -10.83
CA THR A 97 10.26 -2.77 -11.05
C THR A 97 11.34 -2.01 -11.83
N PRO A 98 11.05 -1.32 -12.96
CA PRO A 98 12.07 -0.58 -13.69
C PRO A 98 12.77 0.50 -12.85
N PHE A 99 12.02 1.26 -12.05
CA PHE A 99 12.58 2.31 -11.19
C PHE A 99 13.52 1.72 -10.11
N VAL A 100 13.12 0.60 -9.51
CA VAL A 100 13.95 -0.11 -8.52
C VAL A 100 15.24 -0.60 -9.15
N LYS A 101 15.16 -1.25 -10.31
CA LYS A 101 16.34 -1.77 -11.03
C LYS A 101 17.31 -0.64 -11.40
N GLU A 102 16.77 0.49 -11.83
CA GLU A 102 17.57 1.68 -12.15
C GLU A 102 18.24 2.24 -10.90
N ALA A 103 17.49 2.42 -9.80
CA ALA A 103 18.04 2.93 -8.54
C ALA A 103 19.17 2.06 -7.98
N ILE A 104 19.05 0.72 -8.10
CA ILE A 104 20.12 -0.22 -7.72
C ILE A 104 21.32 -0.09 -8.69
N ALA A 105 21.08 -0.02 -9.99
CA ALA A 105 22.13 0.08 -11.00
C ALA A 105 22.94 1.38 -10.87
N GLN A 106 22.26 2.48 -10.55
CA GLN A 106 22.86 3.79 -10.29
C GLN A 106 23.45 3.92 -8.87
N LYS A 107 23.37 2.87 -8.04
CA LYS A 107 23.80 2.87 -6.64
C LYS A 107 23.09 3.92 -5.77
N THR A 108 21.93 4.39 -6.17
CA THR A 108 21.07 5.25 -5.36
C THR A 108 20.58 4.51 -4.11
N ILE A 109 20.28 3.23 -4.24
CA ILE A 109 20.04 2.30 -3.14
C ILE A 109 20.96 1.09 -3.27
N PRO A 110 21.32 0.41 -2.17
CA PRO A 110 22.09 -0.84 -2.24
C PRO A 110 21.28 -1.95 -2.90
N PRO A 111 21.92 -3.08 -3.28
CA PRO A 111 21.20 -4.28 -3.70
C PRO A 111 20.14 -4.68 -2.67
N THR A 112 18.87 -4.66 -3.07
CA THR A 112 17.70 -4.79 -2.19
C THR A 112 16.70 -5.75 -2.82
N ILE A 113 16.11 -6.62 -2.02
CA ILE A 113 14.99 -7.49 -2.41
C ILE A 113 13.70 -6.67 -2.36
N TYR A 114 12.86 -6.76 -3.39
CA TYR A 114 11.51 -6.18 -3.40
C TYR A 114 10.45 -7.27 -3.45
N VAL A 115 9.52 -7.26 -2.50
CA VAL A 115 8.39 -8.20 -2.41
C VAL A 115 7.09 -7.46 -2.68
N PHE A 116 6.38 -7.86 -3.72
CA PHE A 116 5.07 -7.32 -4.07
C PHE A 116 4.00 -8.17 -3.40
N VAL A 117 3.23 -7.57 -2.51
CA VAL A 117 2.34 -8.26 -1.58
C VAL A 117 0.92 -8.33 -2.13
N ASN A 118 0.26 -9.48 -2.05
CA ASN A 118 -1.18 -9.58 -2.20
C ASN A 118 -1.84 -9.17 -0.88
N GLY A 119 -2.56 -8.06 -0.90
CA GLY A 119 -3.14 -7.46 0.31
C GLY A 119 -4.54 -7.95 0.68
N GLY A 120 -5.02 -8.98 -0.01
CA GLY A 120 -6.36 -9.50 0.22
C GLY A 120 -7.47 -8.71 -0.48
N PRO A 121 -8.72 -9.16 -0.38
CA PRO A 121 -9.88 -8.57 -1.08
C PRO A 121 -10.18 -7.15 -0.58
N VAL A 122 -9.88 -6.87 0.68
CA VAL A 122 -10.08 -5.58 1.33
C VAL A 122 -8.72 -5.07 1.80
N SER A 123 -7.97 -4.56 0.89
CA SER A 123 -6.61 -4.03 0.93
C SER A 123 -5.92 -3.93 2.30
N HIS A 124 -5.06 -4.88 2.57
CA HIS A 124 -4.05 -4.85 3.64
C HIS A 124 -4.58 -4.74 5.06
N TYR A 125 -5.78 -5.21 5.36
CA TYR A 125 -6.26 -5.32 6.74
C TYR A 125 -7.12 -6.55 6.98
N ASP A 126 -7.25 -6.91 8.23
CA ASP A 126 -8.11 -8.00 8.67
C ASP A 126 -9.53 -7.46 8.81
N TYR A 127 -10.49 -8.19 8.28
CA TYR A 127 -11.89 -7.80 8.34
C TYR A 127 -12.65 -8.76 9.27
N PRO A 128 -13.37 -8.25 10.27
CA PRO A 128 -13.98 -9.10 11.29
C PRO A 128 -15.19 -9.89 10.79
N THR A 129 -15.80 -9.46 9.69
CA THR A 129 -17.03 -10.07 9.17
C THR A 129 -16.84 -10.49 7.72
N PRO A 130 -17.22 -11.73 7.32
CA PRO A 130 -17.20 -12.12 5.93
C PRO A 130 -18.02 -11.14 5.08
N LEU A 131 -17.42 -10.63 4.01
CA LEU A 131 -18.11 -9.79 3.04
C LEU A 131 -18.91 -10.72 2.12
N LYS A 132 -20.16 -10.99 2.45
CA LYS A 132 -21.02 -11.97 1.76
C LYS A 132 -21.06 -11.85 0.24
N HIS A 133 -20.84 -10.64 -0.30
CA HIS A 133 -20.80 -10.40 -1.74
C HIS A 133 -19.49 -10.84 -2.41
N LEU A 134 -18.44 -11.16 -1.63
CA LEU A 134 -17.17 -11.69 -2.15
C LEU A 134 -17.11 -13.23 -2.05
N GLY A 135 -18.11 -13.87 -1.47
CA GLY A 135 -18.20 -15.31 -1.28
C GLY A 135 -18.13 -15.75 0.19
N PRO A 136 -18.60 -16.96 0.52
CA PRO A 136 -18.77 -17.43 1.89
C PRO A 136 -17.45 -17.71 2.62
N ASP A 137 -16.37 -18.00 1.92
CA ASP A 137 -15.13 -18.54 2.48
C ASP A 137 -13.91 -17.60 2.33
N PHE A 138 -14.12 -16.34 2.01
CA PHE A 138 -12.99 -15.42 1.93
C PHE A 138 -12.43 -15.15 3.31
N GLY A 139 -11.29 -15.75 3.58
CA GLY A 139 -10.40 -15.31 4.64
C GLY A 139 -10.06 -13.84 4.41
N LEU A 140 -10.41 -12.99 5.37
CA LEU A 140 -10.26 -11.54 5.26
C LEU A 140 -9.14 -11.04 6.17
N LYS A 141 -8.10 -11.84 6.32
CA LYS A 141 -6.97 -11.57 7.20
C LYS A 141 -5.73 -11.19 6.40
N GLY A 142 -5.85 -10.13 5.57
CA GLY A 142 -4.77 -9.67 4.71
C GLY A 142 -3.57 -9.13 5.50
N ASN A 143 -3.80 -8.41 6.60
CA ASN A 143 -2.73 -7.88 7.43
C ASN A 143 -2.03 -9.00 8.24
N THR A 144 -2.78 -9.95 8.78
CA THR A 144 -2.23 -11.13 9.46
C THR A 144 -1.42 -11.98 8.49
N ALA A 145 -1.95 -12.29 7.31
CA ALA A 145 -1.22 -13.05 6.28
C ALA A 145 0.09 -12.36 5.90
N PHE A 146 0.09 -11.04 5.75
CA PHE A 146 1.30 -10.29 5.44
C PHE A 146 2.29 -10.30 6.62
N ALA A 147 1.88 -9.78 7.78
CA ALA A 147 2.81 -9.50 8.87
C ALA A 147 3.26 -10.76 9.64
N LYS A 148 2.40 -11.77 9.73
CA LYS A 148 2.64 -12.95 10.56
C LYS A 148 3.01 -14.20 9.78
N GLU A 149 2.74 -14.24 8.47
CA GLU A 149 2.97 -15.43 7.65
C GLU A 149 3.92 -15.16 6.48
N LEU A 150 3.67 -14.14 5.64
CA LEU A 150 4.53 -13.84 4.50
C LEU A 150 5.93 -13.38 4.92
N ILE A 151 6.06 -12.46 5.87
CA ILE A 151 7.39 -11.98 6.33
C ILE A 151 8.26 -13.15 6.82
N PRO A 152 7.80 -14.03 7.74
CA PRO A 152 8.57 -15.20 8.13
C PRO A 152 8.87 -16.17 6.98
N HIS A 153 7.91 -16.35 6.04
CA HIS A 153 8.13 -17.17 4.85
C HIS A 153 9.27 -16.62 3.98
N ILE A 154 9.26 -15.31 3.71
CA ILE A 154 10.31 -14.65 2.92
C ILE A 154 11.67 -14.76 3.61
N ASP A 155 11.74 -14.54 4.92
CA ASP A 155 12.98 -14.65 5.68
C ASP A 155 13.55 -16.07 5.71
N LYS A 156 12.68 -17.09 5.69
CA LYS A 156 13.06 -18.51 5.62
C LYS A 156 13.53 -18.92 4.21
N THR A 157 12.89 -18.36 3.18
CA THR A 157 13.10 -18.78 1.78
C THR A 157 14.25 -18.05 1.12
N TYR A 158 14.47 -16.78 1.49
CA TYR A 158 15.45 -15.91 0.85
C TYR A 158 16.49 -15.40 1.86
N ARG A 159 17.65 -15.01 1.35
CA ARG A 159 18.73 -14.43 2.15
C ARG A 159 18.42 -12.96 2.49
N THR A 160 17.48 -12.75 3.36
CA THR A 160 17.09 -11.45 3.89
C THR A 160 17.90 -11.09 5.13
N ILE A 161 18.01 -9.80 5.43
CA ILE A 161 18.38 -9.34 6.77
C ILE A 161 17.11 -9.43 7.61
N ALA A 162 16.93 -10.61 8.26
CA ALA A 162 15.70 -11.01 8.96
C ALA A 162 15.50 -10.29 10.30
N GLU A 163 15.81 -9.00 10.34
CA GLU A 163 15.72 -8.12 11.50
C GLU A 163 14.95 -6.85 11.11
N ARG A 164 14.46 -6.13 12.11
CA ARG A 164 13.78 -4.84 11.94
C ARG A 164 14.55 -3.88 11.04
N LYS A 165 15.87 -3.75 11.26
CA LYS A 165 16.73 -2.84 10.49
C LYS A 165 16.77 -3.15 8.99
N GLY A 166 16.55 -4.43 8.62
CA GLY A 166 16.58 -4.92 7.25
C GLY A 166 15.26 -4.77 6.51
N ARG A 167 14.17 -4.35 7.17
CA ARG A 167 12.84 -4.31 6.56
C ARG A 167 12.30 -2.90 6.43
N VAL A 168 11.86 -2.58 5.24
CA VAL A 168 11.16 -1.33 4.90
C VAL A 168 9.79 -1.69 4.32
N LEU A 169 8.80 -0.90 4.67
CA LEU A 169 7.45 -1.01 4.14
C LEU A 169 7.16 0.16 3.21
N GLU A 170 6.64 -0.14 2.03
CA GLU A 170 6.27 0.87 1.05
C GLU A 170 4.89 0.57 0.48
N GLY A 171 4.13 1.60 0.10
CA GLY A 171 2.84 1.37 -0.55
C GLY A 171 2.20 2.65 -1.06
N TYR A 172 1.20 2.48 -1.93
CA TYR A 172 0.54 3.58 -2.60
C TYR A 172 -0.99 3.49 -2.48
N SER A 173 -1.68 4.63 -2.30
CA SER A 173 -3.13 4.70 -2.21
C SER A 173 -3.67 3.88 -1.02
N GLN A 174 -4.49 2.86 -1.25
CA GLN A 174 -4.87 1.90 -0.21
C GLN A 174 -3.65 1.17 0.38
N GLY A 175 -2.64 0.89 -0.43
CA GLY A 175 -1.36 0.36 0.04
C GLY A 175 -0.60 1.35 0.92
N GLY A 176 -0.67 2.65 0.63
CA GLY A 176 -0.12 3.70 1.49
C GLY A 176 -0.80 3.72 2.86
N ARG A 177 -2.13 3.59 2.89
CA ARG A 177 -2.87 3.40 4.15
C ARG A 177 -2.48 2.10 4.85
N GLY A 178 -2.39 1.00 4.11
CA GLY A 178 -1.92 -0.29 4.63
C GLY A 178 -0.52 -0.20 5.22
N THR A 179 0.38 0.55 4.57
CA THR A 179 1.73 0.84 5.04
C THR A 179 1.72 1.54 6.40
N LEU A 180 0.98 2.63 6.55
CA LEU A 180 0.87 3.36 7.81
C LEU A 180 0.28 2.48 8.93
N ARG A 181 -0.83 1.79 8.63
CA ARG A 181 -1.48 0.90 9.61
C ARG A 181 -0.55 -0.22 10.07
N THR A 182 0.09 -0.89 9.14
CA THR A 182 0.97 -2.01 9.46
C THR A 182 2.22 -1.55 10.20
N ALA A 183 2.83 -0.44 9.80
CA ALA A 183 4.01 0.10 10.46
C ALA A 183 3.73 0.52 11.91
N PHE A 184 2.60 1.17 12.17
CA PHE A 184 2.23 1.55 13.53
C PHE A 184 1.74 0.39 14.40
N ARG A 185 1.12 -0.62 13.79
CA ARG A 185 0.69 -1.84 14.49
C ARG A 185 1.85 -2.75 14.88
N TYR A 186 2.84 -2.87 13.99
CA TYR A 186 3.99 -3.77 14.13
C TYR A 186 5.32 -3.00 13.97
N PRO A 187 5.57 -1.97 14.81
CA PRO A 187 6.79 -1.16 14.69
C PRO A 187 8.07 -1.96 14.95
N GLU A 188 7.95 -3.14 15.56
CA GLU A 188 9.05 -4.09 15.76
C GLU A 188 9.49 -4.79 14.46
N LEU A 189 8.67 -4.78 13.41
CA LEU A 189 9.00 -5.44 12.15
C LEU A 189 9.77 -4.55 11.18
N PHE A 190 9.61 -3.22 11.24
CA PHE A 190 10.07 -2.31 10.20
C PHE A 190 10.92 -1.16 10.75
N ALA A 191 12.03 -0.82 10.08
CA ALA A 191 12.82 0.36 10.38
C ALA A 191 12.21 1.64 9.79
N ALA A 192 11.53 1.51 8.65
CA ALA A 192 10.96 2.63 7.93
C ALA A 192 9.68 2.26 7.18
N ALA A 193 8.88 3.29 6.89
CA ALA A 193 7.70 3.19 6.06
C ALA A 193 7.57 4.39 5.12
N SER A 194 7.25 4.12 3.85
CA SER A 194 7.03 5.12 2.80
C SER A 194 5.61 4.98 2.26
N ALA A 195 4.75 5.94 2.56
CA ALA A 195 3.32 5.89 2.23
C ALA A 195 2.98 6.94 1.16
N GLY A 196 2.73 6.45 -0.06
CA GLY A 196 2.40 7.30 -1.20
C GLY A 196 0.91 7.52 -1.35
N SER A 197 0.49 8.77 -1.47
CA SER A 197 -0.89 9.17 -1.72
C SER A 197 -1.90 8.33 -0.92
N ALA A 198 -1.62 8.16 0.36
CA ALA A 198 -2.32 7.23 1.23
C ALA A 198 -3.82 7.57 1.32
N GLY A 199 -4.67 6.57 1.16
CA GLY A 199 -6.11 6.70 1.39
C GLY A 199 -6.43 6.71 2.88
N VAL A 200 -5.99 7.75 3.60
CA VAL A 200 -6.20 7.85 5.05
C VAL A 200 -7.68 7.95 5.40
N ALA A 201 -8.11 7.21 6.40
CA ALA A 201 -9.50 7.19 6.85
C ALA A 201 -9.59 6.89 8.34
N THR A 202 -10.63 7.40 8.98
CA THR A 202 -10.97 7.11 10.36
C THR A 202 -11.62 5.72 10.50
N GLU A 203 -11.78 5.24 11.73
CA GLU A 203 -12.41 3.94 12.01
C GLU A 203 -13.87 3.85 11.58
N LEU A 204 -14.58 4.99 11.53
CA LEU A 204 -16.03 5.00 11.30
C LEU A 204 -16.41 4.52 9.91
N LYS A 205 -15.62 4.87 8.90
CA LYS A 205 -15.96 4.55 7.52
C LYS A 205 -14.75 4.58 6.60
N ILE A 206 -14.58 3.52 5.82
CA ILE A 206 -13.66 3.53 4.69
C ILE A 206 -14.48 3.95 3.47
N GLN A 207 -14.35 5.20 3.05
CA GLN A 207 -14.95 5.67 1.81
C GLN A 207 -13.99 5.41 0.66
N GLU A 208 -14.13 4.27 0.03
CA GLU A 208 -13.35 3.95 -1.16
C GLU A 208 -14.27 3.60 -2.32
N ASN A 209 -13.98 4.23 -3.46
CA ASN A 209 -14.55 3.89 -4.76
C ASN A 209 -16.08 4.05 -4.90
N LYS A 210 -16.75 4.97 -4.19
CA LYS A 210 -18.19 5.23 -4.37
C LYS A 210 -19.05 3.97 -4.63
N GLY A 211 -18.55 2.81 -4.23
CA GLY A 211 -19.18 1.51 -4.47
C GLY A 211 -20.08 1.07 -3.33
N ALA A 212 -20.80 -0.02 -3.53
CA ALA A 212 -21.69 -0.62 -2.54
C ALA A 212 -20.98 -1.00 -1.21
N GLU A 213 -19.67 -1.15 -1.25
CA GLU A 213 -18.84 -1.47 -0.08
C GLU A 213 -18.60 -0.28 0.84
N SER A 214 -18.55 0.95 0.28
CA SER A 214 -18.15 2.15 1.02
C SER A 214 -19.04 2.49 2.20
N GLU A 215 -20.31 2.09 2.19
CA GLU A 215 -21.25 2.38 3.25
C GLU A 215 -21.23 1.35 4.39
N LYS A 216 -20.79 0.13 4.11
CA LYS A 216 -20.83 -1.01 5.03
C LYS A 216 -19.46 -1.45 5.52
N THR A 217 -18.40 -1.09 4.80
CA THR A 217 -17.03 -1.48 5.15
C THR A 217 -16.48 -0.52 6.21
N ARG A 218 -16.12 -1.05 7.36
CA ARG A 218 -15.54 -0.29 8.48
C ARG A 218 -14.25 -0.97 8.92
N PHE A 219 -13.32 -0.18 9.46
CA PHE A 219 -12.22 -0.75 10.22
C PHE A 219 -12.74 -1.43 11.48
N SER A 220 -12.05 -2.45 11.94
CA SER A 220 -12.19 -2.92 13.31
C SER A 220 -11.86 -1.78 14.26
N GLN A 221 -12.52 -1.75 15.42
CA GLN A 221 -12.25 -0.73 16.41
C GLN A 221 -10.75 -0.65 16.71
N GLY A 222 -10.20 0.56 16.66
CA GLY A 222 -8.78 0.81 16.90
C GLY A 222 -7.84 0.39 15.78
N ASP A 223 -8.34 0.04 14.59
CA ASP A 223 -7.52 -0.43 13.46
C ASP A 223 -7.40 0.60 12.31
N ASP A 224 -7.77 1.82 12.53
CA ASP A 224 -7.56 2.90 11.59
C ASP A 224 -6.20 3.61 11.78
N VAL A 225 -5.76 4.36 10.77
CA VAL A 225 -4.44 5.02 10.77
C VAL A 225 -4.28 6.06 11.87
N TYR A 226 -5.35 6.73 12.29
CA TYR A 226 -5.29 7.78 13.32
C TYR A 226 -5.14 7.16 14.70
N THR A 227 -5.97 6.17 15.03
CA THR A 227 -5.92 5.46 16.30
C THR A 227 -4.59 4.74 16.48
N LEU A 228 -4.11 4.04 15.44
CA LEU A 228 -2.83 3.32 15.49
C LEU A 228 -1.63 4.27 15.62
N ALA A 229 -1.64 5.42 14.95
CA ALA A 229 -0.59 6.43 15.12
C ALA A 229 -0.55 6.97 16.54
N LYS A 230 -1.72 7.26 17.15
CA LYS A 230 -1.80 7.70 18.55
C LYS A 230 -1.24 6.64 19.50
N GLN A 231 -1.68 5.39 19.38
CA GLN A 231 -1.18 4.28 20.20
C GLN A 231 0.34 4.10 20.06
N TYR A 232 0.86 4.17 18.83
CA TYR A 232 2.29 4.12 18.59
C TYR A 232 3.03 5.28 19.27
N ALA A 233 2.52 6.51 19.15
CA ALA A 233 3.12 7.68 19.76
C ALA A 233 3.23 7.56 21.30
N GLU A 234 2.20 7.00 21.93
CA GLU A 234 2.10 6.85 23.38
C GLU A 234 2.94 5.67 23.90
N THR A 235 3.09 4.58 23.15
CA THR A 235 3.61 3.33 23.69
C THR A 235 4.94 2.85 23.10
N LYS A 236 5.24 3.17 21.83
CA LYS A 236 6.34 2.56 21.09
C LYS A 236 7.33 3.54 20.44
N LYS A 237 6.93 4.80 20.23
CA LYS A 237 7.76 5.77 19.49
C LYS A 237 9.16 5.94 20.08
N ALA A 238 9.29 5.94 21.40
CA ALA A 238 10.58 6.13 22.05
C ALA A 238 11.53 4.94 21.91
N THR A 239 10.99 3.71 21.94
CA THR A 239 11.77 2.46 21.92
C THR A 239 11.93 1.86 20.54
N LEU A 240 10.97 2.12 19.65
CA LEU A 240 10.94 1.61 18.27
C LEU A 240 10.70 2.76 17.26
N PRO A 241 11.61 3.73 17.17
CA PRO A 241 11.43 4.90 16.29
C PRO A 241 11.34 4.47 14.83
N LEU A 242 10.26 4.85 14.14
CA LEU A 242 10.07 4.63 12.71
C LEU A 242 10.59 5.84 11.93
N LYS A 243 11.26 5.57 10.80
CA LYS A 243 11.51 6.58 9.77
C LYS A 243 10.30 6.60 8.83
N LEU A 244 9.65 7.74 8.70
CA LEU A 244 8.40 7.85 7.93
C LEU A 244 8.54 8.86 6.79
N LEU A 245 8.08 8.45 5.60
CA LEU A 245 7.85 9.32 4.47
C LEU A 245 6.37 9.25 4.08
N LEU A 246 5.73 10.40 4.01
CA LEU A 246 4.49 10.59 3.27
C LEU A 246 4.83 11.28 1.96
N TYR A 247 4.23 10.87 0.84
CA TYR A 247 4.35 11.60 -0.40
C TYR A 247 3.03 11.58 -1.16
N THR A 248 2.69 12.69 -1.82
CA THR A 248 1.46 12.82 -2.61
C THR A 248 1.64 13.89 -3.68
N GLY A 249 0.80 13.88 -4.70
CA GLY A 249 0.70 15.00 -5.62
C GLY A 249 0.27 16.27 -4.89
N ASP A 250 0.62 17.43 -5.42
CA ASP A 250 0.23 18.73 -4.88
C ASP A 250 -1.09 19.22 -5.48
N GLY A 251 -2.17 19.04 -4.78
CA GLY A 251 -3.46 19.60 -5.14
C GLY A 251 -4.44 18.62 -5.81
N LYS A 252 -5.44 19.16 -6.51
CA LYS A 252 -6.66 18.43 -6.95
C LYS A 252 -6.43 17.31 -7.96
N LYS A 253 -5.26 17.22 -8.57
CA LYS A 253 -4.90 16.10 -9.47
C LYS A 253 -4.74 14.79 -8.71
N ASP A 254 -4.37 14.85 -7.42
CA ASP A 254 -4.35 13.70 -6.51
C ASP A 254 -5.47 13.82 -5.47
N PHE A 255 -6.52 13.03 -5.64
CA PHE A 255 -7.71 13.09 -4.78
C PHE A 255 -7.47 12.73 -3.30
N ASN A 256 -6.29 12.20 -2.96
CA ASN A 256 -5.88 11.94 -1.57
C ASN A 256 -5.02 13.08 -0.98
N TRP A 257 -4.74 14.14 -1.74
CA TRP A 257 -3.87 15.23 -1.31
C TRP A 257 -4.30 15.86 0.01
N GLU A 258 -5.53 16.35 0.10
CA GLU A 258 -6.03 17.01 1.33
C GLU A 258 -5.94 16.10 2.56
N GLY A 259 -6.31 14.84 2.40
CA GLY A 259 -6.22 13.84 3.47
C GLY A 259 -4.79 13.61 3.94
N ASN A 260 -3.82 13.57 3.02
CA ASN A 260 -2.40 13.37 3.39
C ASN A 260 -1.81 14.61 4.07
N VAL A 261 -2.17 15.83 3.64
CA VAL A 261 -1.77 17.07 4.31
C VAL A 261 -2.32 17.11 5.74
N ALA A 262 -3.62 16.84 5.90
CA ALA A 262 -4.24 16.79 7.22
C ALA A 262 -3.63 15.70 8.13
N TYR A 263 -3.29 14.56 7.55
CA TYR A 263 -2.65 13.47 8.28
C TYR A 263 -1.21 13.79 8.69
N SER A 264 -0.46 14.49 7.84
CA SER A 264 0.87 15.01 8.20
C SER A 264 0.77 15.94 9.40
N THR A 265 -0.17 16.90 9.38
CA THR A 265 -0.44 17.78 10.54
C THR A 265 -0.79 16.99 11.81
N TYR A 266 -1.56 15.91 11.67
CA TYR A 266 -1.89 15.04 12.80
C TYR A 266 -0.66 14.30 13.37
N LEU A 267 0.25 13.84 12.51
CA LEU A 267 1.52 13.24 12.95
C LEU A 267 2.42 14.25 13.65
N ASP A 268 2.44 15.53 13.21
CA ASP A 268 3.14 16.61 13.92
C ASP A 268 2.55 16.84 15.31
N PHE A 269 1.22 16.89 15.44
CA PHE A 269 0.54 16.98 16.73
C PHE A 269 0.94 15.84 17.69
N LEU A 270 1.07 14.62 17.17
CA LEU A 270 1.54 13.45 17.92
C LEU A 270 3.07 13.45 18.14
N LYS A 271 3.78 14.44 17.62
CA LYS A 271 5.26 14.51 17.65
C LYS A 271 5.90 13.24 17.07
N ILE A 272 5.31 12.67 16.02
CA ILE A 272 5.87 11.55 15.25
C ILE A 272 6.74 12.14 14.14
N PRO A 273 8.08 11.98 14.18
CA PRO A 273 8.95 12.50 13.15
C PRO A 273 8.65 11.86 11.79
N HIS A 274 8.42 12.69 10.78
CA HIS A 274 8.18 12.23 9.42
C HIS A 274 8.64 13.28 8.41
N ARG A 275 8.79 12.87 7.16
CA ARG A 275 8.95 13.75 6.01
C ARG A 275 7.65 13.71 5.21
N HIS A 276 7.15 14.87 4.76
CA HIS A 276 6.06 14.96 3.80
C HIS A 276 6.57 15.60 2.52
N LEU A 277 6.50 14.88 1.40
CA LEU A 277 6.91 15.32 0.08
C LEU A 277 5.67 15.58 -0.79
N LEU A 278 5.48 16.84 -1.19
CA LEU A 278 4.48 17.24 -2.18
C LEU A 278 5.14 17.25 -3.57
N ILE A 279 4.56 16.50 -4.50
CA ILE A 279 5.11 16.31 -5.84
C ILE A 279 4.30 17.15 -6.82
N SER A 280 4.90 18.22 -7.33
CA SER A 280 4.23 19.13 -8.27
C SER A 280 3.85 18.42 -9.56
N ASP A 281 2.68 18.79 -10.10
CA ASP A 281 2.10 18.22 -11.32
C ASP A 281 1.85 16.70 -11.30
N CYS A 282 1.89 16.08 -10.14
CA CYS A 282 1.63 14.65 -9.96
C CYS A 282 0.15 14.39 -9.69
N GLY A 283 -0.46 13.54 -10.51
CA GLY A 283 -1.79 12.99 -10.24
C GLY A 283 -1.71 11.75 -9.34
N HIS A 284 -2.86 11.07 -9.15
CA HIS A 284 -2.93 9.84 -8.36
C HIS A 284 -2.32 8.66 -9.12
N SER A 285 -0.99 8.64 -9.25
CA SER A 285 -0.24 7.64 -10.01
C SER A 285 1.16 7.39 -9.43
N THR A 286 1.41 6.18 -8.95
CA THR A 286 2.73 5.74 -8.49
C THR A 286 3.79 5.92 -9.57
N THR A 287 3.49 5.52 -10.80
CA THR A 287 4.42 5.65 -11.93
C THR A 287 4.80 7.10 -12.19
N GLN A 288 3.83 8.03 -12.11
CA GLN A 288 4.09 9.45 -12.28
C GLN A 288 4.93 10.00 -11.12
N ALA A 289 4.61 9.64 -9.88
CA ALA A 289 5.37 10.06 -8.71
C ALA A 289 6.86 9.66 -8.82
N TYR A 290 7.13 8.41 -9.23
CA TYR A 290 8.51 7.95 -9.41
C TYR A 290 9.21 8.52 -10.64
N LYS A 291 8.49 8.85 -11.72
CA LYS A 291 9.07 9.58 -12.85
C LYS A 291 9.50 11.00 -12.48
N ILE A 292 8.72 11.70 -11.66
CA ILE A 292 8.98 13.09 -11.29
C ILE A 292 9.99 13.16 -10.13
N SER A 293 9.78 12.39 -9.07
CA SER A 293 10.49 12.51 -7.80
C SER A 293 11.16 11.21 -7.33
N GLY A 294 11.41 10.26 -8.23
CA GLY A 294 12.02 8.97 -7.86
C GLY A 294 13.35 9.13 -7.12
N LYS A 295 14.17 10.10 -7.51
CA LYS A 295 15.42 10.41 -6.81
C LYS A 295 15.18 10.80 -5.35
N ASP A 296 14.19 11.63 -5.06
CA ASP A 296 13.86 12.05 -3.70
C ASP A 296 13.25 10.92 -2.87
N LEU A 297 12.41 10.09 -3.51
CA LEU A 297 11.80 8.92 -2.87
C LEU A 297 12.87 7.89 -2.50
N PHE A 298 13.77 7.56 -3.43
CA PHE A 298 14.88 6.65 -3.13
C PHE A 298 15.92 7.25 -2.18
N SER A 299 16.12 8.58 -2.16
CA SER A 299 17.01 9.23 -1.21
C SER A 299 16.57 9.09 0.24
N PHE A 300 15.26 8.97 0.48
CA PHE A 300 14.75 8.63 1.80
C PHE A 300 15.09 7.18 2.19
N LEU A 301 14.97 6.24 1.27
CA LEU A 301 15.23 4.82 1.52
C LEU A 301 16.73 4.51 1.65
N SER A 302 17.55 5.20 0.88
CA SER A 302 18.97 4.91 0.71
C SER A 302 19.75 4.79 2.03
N PRO A 303 19.76 5.77 2.94
CA PRO A 303 20.54 5.67 4.18
C PRO A 303 20.06 4.55 5.10
N ILE A 304 18.79 4.18 5.03
CA ILE A 304 18.18 3.12 5.83
C ILE A 304 18.66 1.76 5.31
N LEU A 305 18.56 1.55 4.00
CA LEU A 305 18.96 0.31 3.34
C LEU A 305 20.48 0.09 3.36
N GLN A 306 21.27 1.17 3.22
CA GLN A 306 22.73 1.13 3.35
C GLN A 306 23.15 0.70 4.75
N LYS A 307 22.63 1.37 5.79
CA LYS A 307 22.92 1.01 7.18
C LYS A 307 22.50 -0.43 7.51
N ALA A 308 21.38 -0.90 6.96
CA ALA A 308 20.97 -2.29 7.12
C ALA A 308 21.99 -3.27 6.50
N SER A 309 22.62 -2.90 5.39
CA SER A 309 23.58 -3.74 4.65
C SER A 309 24.98 -3.76 5.26
N GLU A 310 25.29 -2.86 6.19
CA GLU A 310 26.59 -2.83 6.89
C GLU A 310 26.74 -4.09 7.76
N GLY A 311 27.88 -4.77 7.62
CA GLY A 311 28.22 -5.98 8.42
C GLY A 311 27.50 -7.24 7.98
N THR A 312 26.94 -7.29 6.76
CA THR A 312 26.26 -8.49 6.22
C THR A 312 27.08 -9.27 5.19
N ASN A 313 28.37 -8.97 5.06
CA ASN A 313 29.31 -9.69 4.19
C ASN A 313 29.88 -10.93 4.85
#